data_758a5430002edd53fcabe16838d01051
#
_entry.id   758a5430002edd53fcabe16838d01051
#
_cell.length_a   1.000
_cell.length_b   1.000
_cell.length_c   1.000
_cell.angle_alpha   90.00
_cell.angle_beta   90.00
_cell.angle_gamma   90.00
#
_symmetry.space_group_name_H-M   'P 1'
#
loop_
_entity.id
_entity.type
_entity.pdbx_description
1 polymer ?
#
loop_
_entity_poly.entity_id
_entity_poly.type
_entity_poly.pdbx_seq_one_letter_code
_entity_poly.pdbx_strand_id
1 'polypeptide(L)'
;ERRQELKRKLFSLGPDGQGEAAQILTELENLLPSSVRPVEESSLNGRWDFVFDIEADIGTGVIRKLIENPPPILGPAFKLNDVRMEISDNKRIDIIVSTNVANNDLDLVLSTILLQDESDVDGTMVMEQFEGITIGDMQLPVPESWKRSRPLSISYLDEDMIIAAAGNEPHFLLR
;
A
#
# COMPACT_ATOMS: atom_id res chain seq x y z
N GLU A 1 -20.38 -10.08 -11.27
CA GLU A 1 -20.83 -11.16 -10.37
C GLU A 1 -19.65 -12.01 -9.89
N ARG A 2 -18.81 -12.56 -10.81
CA ARG A 2 -17.63 -13.39 -10.43
C ARG A 2 -16.60 -12.65 -9.58
N ARG A 3 -16.29 -11.39 -9.90
CA ARG A 3 -15.34 -10.57 -9.09
C ARG A 3 -15.81 -10.43 -7.65
N GLN A 4 -17.09 -10.16 -7.42
CA GLN A 4 -17.65 -10.00 -6.07
C GLN A 4 -17.65 -11.31 -5.27
N GLU A 5 -17.82 -12.43 -5.95
CA GLU A 5 -17.70 -13.76 -5.35
C GLU A 5 -16.26 -14.03 -4.89
N LEU A 6 -15.28 -13.77 -5.77
CA LEU A 6 -13.85 -13.94 -5.47
C LEU A 6 -13.41 -13.04 -4.31
N LYS A 7 -13.83 -11.78 -4.31
CA LYS A 7 -13.53 -10.86 -3.19
C LYS A 7 -14.10 -11.36 -1.87
N ARG A 8 -15.37 -11.76 -1.85
CA ARG A 8 -15.99 -12.32 -0.62
C ARG A 8 -15.24 -13.56 -0.13
N LYS A 9 -14.83 -14.43 -1.06
CA LYS A 9 -14.05 -15.60 -0.72
C LYS A 9 -12.69 -15.22 -0.16
N LEU A 10 -11.98 -14.29 -0.82
CA LEU A 10 -10.69 -13.79 -0.37
C LEU A 10 -10.73 -13.25 1.06
N PHE A 11 -11.72 -12.38 1.36
CA PHE A 11 -11.88 -11.79 2.70
C PHE A 11 -12.43 -12.77 3.76
N SER A 12 -12.88 -13.95 3.36
CA SER A 12 -13.30 -15.01 4.29
C SER A 12 -12.20 -16.02 4.62
N LEU A 13 -11.05 -15.93 3.93
CA LEU A 13 -9.93 -16.84 4.18
C LEU A 13 -9.29 -16.54 5.53
N GLY A 14 -9.01 -17.61 6.28
CA GLY A 14 -8.20 -17.52 7.50
C GLY A 14 -6.70 -17.61 7.20
N PRO A 15 -5.86 -17.57 8.25
CA PRO A 15 -4.39 -17.59 8.13
C PRO A 15 -3.83 -18.79 7.35
N ASP A 16 -4.56 -19.90 7.30
CA ASP A 16 -4.14 -21.12 6.59
C ASP A 16 -4.52 -21.10 5.10
N GLY A 17 -5.19 -20.04 4.63
CA GLY A 17 -5.69 -19.92 3.25
C GLY A 17 -4.71 -19.34 2.22
N GLN A 18 -3.43 -19.23 2.52
CA GLN A 18 -2.43 -18.54 1.68
C GLN A 18 -2.38 -19.02 0.23
N GLY A 19 -2.35 -20.34 0.01
CA GLY A 19 -2.33 -20.90 -1.34
C GLY A 19 -3.60 -20.61 -2.13
N GLU A 20 -4.75 -20.57 -1.46
CA GLU A 20 -6.03 -20.22 -2.06
C GLU A 20 -6.13 -18.72 -2.34
N ALA A 21 -5.61 -17.88 -1.45
CA ALA A 21 -5.52 -16.44 -1.65
C ALA A 21 -4.75 -16.09 -2.91
N ALA A 22 -3.56 -16.68 -3.11
CA ALA A 22 -2.76 -16.45 -4.31
C ALA A 22 -3.49 -16.81 -5.61
N GLN A 23 -4.25 -17.91 -5.61
CA GLN A 23 -5.06 -18.32 -6.77
C GLN A 23 -6.19 -17.32 -7.05
N ILE A 24 -6.87 -16.86 -5.99
CA ILE A 24 -7.95 -15.86 -6.11
C ILE A 24 -7.40 -14.53 -6.63
N LEU A 25 -6.25 -14.07 -6.14
CA LEU A 25 -5.60 -12.85 -6.62
C LEU A 25 -5.29 -12.95 -8.12
N THR A 26 -4.67 -14.04 -8.56
CA THR A 26 -4.40 -14.27 -9.99
C THR A 26 -5.68 -14.31 -10.82
N GLU A 27 -6.76 -14.90 -10.31
CA GLU A 27 -8.04 -14.92 -11.01
C GLU A 27 -8.65 -13.52 -11.13
N LEU A 28 -8.56 -12.71 -10.07
CA LEU A 28 -9.03 -11.31 -10.08
C LEU A 28 -8.26 -10.46 -11.09
N GLU A 29 -6.93 -10.58 -11.10
CA GLU A 29 -6.06 -9.90 -12.08
C GLU A 29 -6.44 -10.24 -13.51
N ASN A 30 -6.70 -11.51 -13.80
CA ASN A 30 -7.15 -11.97 -15.12
C ASN A 30 -8.55 -11.48 -15.52
N LEU A 31 -9.36 -11.07 -14.56
CA LEU A 31 -10.69 -10.49 -14.81
C LEU A 31 -10.66 -8.97 -15.03
N LEU A 32 -9.51 -8.33 -14.84
CA LEU A 32 -9.37 -6.91 -15.18
C LEU A 32 -9.42 -6.76 -16.72
N PRO A 33 -10.29 -5.92 -17.27
CA PRO A 33 -10.30 -5.68 -18.70
C PRO A 33 -8.97 -5.10 -19.16
N SER A 34 -8.44 -5.57 -20.28
CA SER A 34 -7.17 -5.08 -20.87
C SER A 34 -7.20 -3.60 -21.26
N SER A 35 -8.38 -3.00 -21.31
CA SER A 35 -8.56 -1.57 -21.55
C SER A 35 -8.38 -0.70 -20.29
N VAL A 36 -8.39 -1.30 -19.11
CA VAL A 36 -8.19 -0.60 -17.84
C VAL A 36 -6.70 -0.40 -17.62
N ARG A 37 -6.32 0.83 -17.36
CA ARG A 37 -4.95 1.25 -17.03
C ARG A 37 -4.93 1.74 -15.58
N PRO A 38 -4.70 0.86 -14.60
CA PRO A 38 -4.92 1.15 -13.19
C PRO A 38 -4.28 2.44 -12.69
N VAL A 39 -3.06 2.74 -13.15
CA VAL A 39 -2.32 3.94 -12.70
C VAL A 39 -2.90 5.26 -13.24
N GLU A 40 -3.76 5.20 -14.27
CA GLU A 40 -4.41 6.37 -14.88
C GLU A 40 -5.86 6.54 -14.43
N GLU A 41 -6.45 5.52 -13.82
CA GLU A 41 -7.84 5.56 -13.39
C GLU A 41 -8.07 6.51 -12.22
N SER A 42 -9.09 7.33 -12.29
CA SER A 42 -9.47 8.25 -11.20
C SER A 42 -9.90 7.51 -9.93
N SER A 43 -10.38 6.28 -10.06
CA SER A 43 -10.72 5.40 -8.95
C SER A 43 -9.52 4.99 -8.09
N LEU A 44 -8.29 5.18 -8.57
CA LEU A 44 -7.09 5.01 -7.78
C LEU A 44 -7.01 6.02 -6.61
N ASN A 45 -7.57 7.23 -6.82
CA ASN A 45 -7.54 8.27 -5.79
C ASN A 45 -8.54 7.98 -4.68
N GLY A 46 -8.12 8.25 -3.46
CA GLY A 46 -8.95 8.07 -2.29
C GLY A 46 -8.19 7.52 -1.10
N ARG A 47 -8.96 7.14 -0.11
CA ARG A 47 -8.46 6.47 1.08
C ARG A 47 -8.56 4.96 0.91
N TRP A 48 -7.48 4.29 1.29
CA TRP A 48 -7.33 2.84 1.22
C TRP A 48 -6.80 2.30 2.54
N ASP A 49 -7.44 1.27 3.06
CA ASP A 49 -7.01 0.57 4.26
C ASP A 49 -6.25 -0.71 3.89
N PHE A 50 -5.15 -1.00 4.57
CA PHE A 50 -4.38 -2.22 4.33
C PHE A 50 -5.13 -3.44 4.88
N VAL A 51 -5.17 -4.51 4.08
CA VAL A 51 -5.75 -5.79 4.51
C VAL A 51 -4.64 -6.69 5.04
N PHE A 52 -4.51 -6.77 6.37
CA PHE A 52 -3.45 -7.50 7.03
C PHE A 52 -3.73 -8.99 7.27
N ASP A 53 -5.00 -9.41 7.14
CA ASP A 53 -5.45 -10.74 7.60
C ASP A 53 -5.24 -11.86 6.56
N ILE A 54 -4.88 -11.54 5.32
CA ILE A 54 -4.82 -12.53 4.24
C ILE A 54 -3.47 -13.21 4.17
N GLU A 55 -2.39 -12.51 4.42
CA GLU A 55 -1.05 -13.05 4.67
C GLU A 55 -0.32 -12.12 5.64
N ALA A 56 0.35 -12.68 6.64
CA ALA A 56 1.16 -11.90 7.58
C ALA A 56 2.27 -11.07 6.90
N ASP A 57 2.46 -11.26 5.60
CA ASP A 57 3.48 -10.63 4.78
C ASP A 57 2.94 -9.55 3.84
N ILE A 58 1.64 -9.29 3.83
CA ILE A 58 1.05 -8.24 3.02
C ILE A 58 1.16 -6.91 3.74
N GLY A 59 2.27 -6.32 3.64
CA GLY A 59 2.54 -4.95 4.03
C GLY A 59 3.64 -4.41 3.16
N THR A 60 3.62 -3.13 2.87
CA THR A 60 4.81 -2.54 2.27
C THR A 60 5.98 -2.81 3.22
N GLY A 61 7.14 -3.18 2.70
CA GLY A 61 8.34 -3.43 3.53
C GLY A 61 8.67 -2.25 4.46
N VAL A 62 8.20 -1.06 4.12
CA VAL A 62 8.28 0.15 4.94
C VAL A 62 7.40 0.07 6.17
N ILE A 63 6.13 -0.32 6.03
CA ILE A 63 5.20 -0.45 7.18
C ILE A 63 5.69 -1.54 8.11
N ARG A 64 6.12 -2.68 7.58
CA ARG A 64 6.72 -3.75 8.38
C ARG A 64 7.94 -3.24 9.15
N LYS A 65 8.86 -2.55 8.49
CA LYS A 65 10.05 -1.97 9.14
C LYS A 65 9.70 -0.97 10.23
N LEU A 66 8.64 -0.18 10.03
CA LEU A 66 8.15 0.75 11.06
C LEU A 66 7.55 0.02 12.27
N ILE A 67 6.83 -1.08 12.03
CA ILE A 67 6.24 -1.90 13.10
C ILE A 67 7.32 -2.66 13.86
N GLU A 68 8.25 -3.33 13.14
CA GLU A 68 9.31 -4.15 13.74
C GLU A 68 10.42 -3.32 14.38
N ASN A 69 10.74 -2.18 13.78
CA ASN A 69 11.82 -1.29 14.22
C ASN A 69 11.34 0.17 14.20
N PRO A 70 10.49 0.56 15.16
CA PRO A 70 10.01 1.93 15.22
C PRO A 70 11.21 2.90 15.35
N PRO A 71 11.16 4.06 14.70
CA PRO A 71 12.21 5.07 14.83
C PRO A 71 12.50 5.37 16.31
N PRO A 72 13.78 5.50 16.73
CA PRO A 72 14.13 5.73 18.12
C PRO A 72 13.44 6.95 18.77
N ILE A 73 13.06 7.93 17.93
CA ILE A 73 12.33 9.12 18.37
C ILE A 73 10.94 8.79 18.92
N LEU A 74 10.36 7.68 18.52
CA LEU A 74 9.04 7.25 18.97
C LEU A 74 9.09 6.47 20.30
N GLY A 75 10.26 5.94 20.63
CA GLY A 75 10.52 5.29 21.93
C GLY A 75 9.60 4.09 22.25
N PRO A 76 9.73 3.53 23.46
CA PRO A 76 8.95 2.35 23.89
C PRO A 76 7.48 2.65 24.16
N ALA A 77 7.08 3.92 24.20
CA ALA A 77 5.69 4.35 24.38
C ALA A 77 4.91 4.44 23.06
N PHE A 78 5.53 4.06 21.94
CA PHE A 78 4.89 4.02 20.63
C PHE A 78 3.84 2.91 20.56
N LYS A 79 2.63 3.28 20.23
CA LYS A 79 1.54 2.35 19.93
C LYS A 79 0.98 2.65 18.55
N LEU A 80 0.95 1.64 17.72
CA LEU A 80 0.29 1.69 16.42
C LEU A 80 -1.22 1.54 16.62
N ASN A 81 -2.00 2.49 16.14
CA ASN A 81 -3.46 2.45 16.21
C ASN A 81 -4.07 2.04 14.86
N ASP A 82 -3.60 2.67 13.78
CA ASP A 82 -4.16 2.49 12.44
C ASP A 82 -3.09 2.76 11.37
N VAL A 83 -3.22 2.10 10.21
CA VAL A 83 -2.40 2.34 9.03
C VAL A 83 -3.31 2.44 7.83
N ARG A 84 -3.27 3.57 7.14
CA ARG A 84 -4.03 3.80 5.91
C ARG A 84 -3.17 4.44 4.84
N MET A 85 -3.60 4.32 3.62
CA MET A 85 -2.99 4.97 2.47
C MET A 85 -3.98 5.97 1.86
N GLU A 86 -3.50 7.15 1.53
CA GLU A 86 -4.26 8.14 0.77
C GLU A 86 -3.53 8.41 -0.54
N ILE A 87 -4.27 8.29 -1.65
CA ILE A 87 -3.75 8.55 -3.01
C ILE A 87 -4.45 9.78 -3.56
N SER A 88 -3.68 10.71 -4.09
CA SER A 88 -4.20 11.95 -4.66
C SER A 88 -3.59 12.24 -6.04
N ASP A 89 -4.46 12.71 -6.95
CA ASP A 89 -4.11 13.14 -8.31
C ASP A 89 -3.35 12.09 -9.14
N ASN A 90 -3.47 10.80 -8.78
CA ASN A 90 -2.69 9.68 -9.34
C ASN A 90 -1.16 9.90 -9.26
N LYS A 91 -0.71 10.78 -8.38
CA LYS A 91 0.70 11.24 -8.32
C LYS A 91 1.31 11.17 -6.94
N ARG A 92 0.50 11.16 -5.90
CA ARG A 92 0.99 11.20 -4.53
C ARG A 92 0.37 10.10 -3.71
N ILE A 93 1.20 9.41 -2.96
CA ILE A 93 0.78 8.47 -1.93
C ILE A 93 1.26 9.01 -0.58
N ASP A 94 0.34 9.12 0.36
CA ASP A 94 0.63 9.35 1.77
C ASP A 94 0.22 8.10 2.56
N ILE A 95 1.19 7.41 3.15
CA ILE A 95 0.93 6.32 4.10
C ILE A 95 0.88 6.96 5.48
N ILE A 96 -0.27 6.92 6.10
CA ILE A 96 -0.55 7.56 7.38
C ILE A 96 -0.63 6.47 8.44
N VAL A 97 0.29 6.55 9.40
CA VAL A 97 0.37 5.64 10.54
C VAL A 97 -0.09 6.42 11.78
N SER A 98 -1.31 6.16 12.20
CA SER A 98 -1.85 6.77 13.41
C SER A 98 -1.23 6.11 14.64
N THR A 99 -0.62 6.91 15.47
CA THR A 99 0.16 6.46 16.61
C THR A 99 -0.25 7.17 17.88
N ASN A 100 0.00 6.54 19.02
CA ASN A 100 -0.08 7.18 20.31
C ASN A 100 1.32 7.20 20.95
N VAL A 101 1.80 8.39 21.25
CA VAL A 101 3.11 8.60 21.89
C VAL A 101 2.88 9.37 23.19
N ALA A 102 3.16 8.75 24.32
CA ALA A 102 3.00 9.33 25.65
C ALA A 102 1.61 9.97 25.88
N ASN A 103 0.55 9.28 25.46
CA ASN A 103 -0.86 9.68 25.51
C ASN A 103 -1.24 10.85 24.56
N ASN A 104 -0.41 11.17 23.60
CA ASN A 104 -0.76 12.08 22.51
C ASN A 104 -0.94 11.28 21.21
N ASP A 105 -2.07 11.48 20.56
CA ASP A 105 -2.30 10.92 19.22
C ASP A 105 -1.55 11.76 18.20
N LEU A 106 -0.72 11.10 17.41
CA LEU A 106 0.10 11.71 16.37
C LEU A 106 0.06 10.85 15.12
N ASP A 107 -0.02 11.48 13.96
CA ASP A 107 0.12 10.80 12.69
C ASP A 107 1.58 10.88 12.20
N LEU A 108 2.14 9.73 11.88
CA LEU A 108 3.36 9.59 11.12
C LEU A 108 2.97 9.46 9.65
N VAL A 109 3.40 10.38 8.82
CA VAL A 109 3.07 10.40 7.39
C VAL A 109 4.31 10.12 6.56
N LEU A 110 4.24 9.08 5.72
CA LEU A 110 5.25 8.78 4.72
C LEU A 110 4.72 9.20 3.37
N SER A 111 5.38 10.18 2.77
CA SER A 111 4.96 10.76 1.50
C SER A 111 5.82 10.26 0.35
N THR A 112 5.17 9.87 -0.73
CA THR A 112 5.78 9.32 -1.94
C THR A 112 5.17 9.96 -3.17
N ILE A 113 5.98 10.28 -4.17
CA ILE A 113 5.52 10.69 -5.50
C ILE A 113 5.49 9.48 -6.42
N LEU A 114 4.46 9.40 -7.25
CA LEU A 114 4.33 8.44 -8.34
C LEU A 114 4.74 9.13 -9.65
N LEU A 115 5.78 8.60 -10.27
CA LEU A 115 6.24 9.02 -11.58
C LEU A 115 5.75 7.98 -12.60
N GLN A 116 4.97 8.43 -13.57
CA GLN A 116 4.50 7.55 -14.64
C GLN A 116 5.70 7.08 -15.48
N ASP A 117 5.71 5.79 -15.81
CA ASP A 117 6.64 5.22 -16.76
C ASP A 117 6.03 5.32 -18.16
N GLU A 118 6.55 6.23 -18.99
CA GLU A 118 6.07 6.42 -20.36
C GLU A 118 6.25 5.18 -21.23
N SER A 119 7.09 4.23 -20.84
CA SER A 119 7.28 2.94 -21.52
C SER A 119 6.25 1.89 -21.14
N ASP A 120 5.48 2.10 -20.08
CA ASP A 120 4.44 1.17 -19.63
C ASP A 120 3.17 1.30 -20.47
N VAL A 121 3.04 0.45 -21.45
CA VAL A 121 1.89 0.40 -22.36
C VAL A 121 0.60 -0.03 -21.67
N ASP A 122 0.73 -0.86 -20.64
CA ASP A 122 -0.42 -1.47 -19.94
C ASP A 122 -0.98 -0.56 -18.84
N GLY A 123 -0.24 0.49 -18.44
CA GLY A 123 -0.66 1.41 -17.40
C GLY A 123 -0.79 0.74 -16.01
N THR A 124 0.08 -0.23 -15.75
CA THR A 124 0.14 -0.99 -14.51
C THR A 124 1.33 -0.64 -13.62
N MET A 125 2.30 0.11 -14.17
CA MET A 125 3.57 0.40 -13.51
C MET A 125 3.75 1.89 -13.29
N VAL A 126 4.26 2.24 -12.12
CA VAL A 126 4.76 3.58 -11.79
C VAL A 126 6.09 3.45 -11.06
N MET A 127 6.90 4.50 -11.13
CA MET A 127 8.08 4.62 -10.28
C MET A 127 7.71 5.40 -9.02
N GLU A 128 7.87 4.75 -7.88
CA GLU A 128 7.65 5.33 -6.57
C GLU A 128 8.93 6.03 -6.11
N GLN A 129 8.84 7.32 -5.81
CA GLN A 129 9.94 8.10 -5.26
C GLN A 129 9.54 8.66 -3.90
N PHE A 130 10.26 8.25 -2.88
CA PHE A 130 10.02 8.67 -1.51
C PHE A 130 10.40 10.14 -1.32
N GLU A 131 9.48 10.96 -0.78
CA GLU A 131 9.69 12.39 -0.54
C GLU A 131 10.12 12.71 0.89
N GLY A 132 9.44 12.11 1.87
CA GLY A 132 9.69 12.48 3.24
C GLY A 132 8.87 11.74 4.27
N ILE A 133 9.24 11.97 5.52
CA ILE A 133 8.53 11.49 6.70
C ILE A 133 8.21 12.71 7.56
N THR A 134 6.96 12.82 8.01
CA THR A 134 6.57 13.83 8.99
C THR A 134 5.88 13.17 10.18
N ILE A 135 6.00 13.76 11.36
CA ILE A 135 5.23 13.42 12.55
C ILE A 135 4.72 14.70 13.18
N GLY A 136 3.40 14.88 13.18
CA GLY A 136 2.82 16.19 13.45
C GLY A 136 3.45 17.24 12.53
N ASP A 137 3.99 18.32 13.11
CA ASP A 137 4.64 19.41 12.35
C ASP A 137 6.15 19.18 12.09
N MET A 138 6.72 18.06 12.58
CA MET A 138 8.14 17.77 12.45
C MET A 138 8.44 16.93 11.22
N GLN A 139 9.42 17.38 10.42
CA GLN A 139 9.99 16.57 9.35
C GLN A 139 11.15 15.74 9.89
N LEU A 140 11.10 14.43 9.64
CA LEU A 140 12.14 13.50 10.03
C LEU A 140 13.17 13.30 8.90
N PRO A 141 14.44 13.01 9.23
CA PRO A 141 15.42 12.68 8.22
C PRO A 141 15.06 11.39 7.51
N VAL A 142 15.14 11.41 6.17
CA VAL A 142 14.91 10.24 5.32
C VAL A 142 16.20 9.48 5.15
N PRO A 143 16.24 8.16 5.42
CA PRO A 143 17.41 7.34 5.14
C PRO A 143 17.81 7.40 3.65
N GLU A 144 19.09 7.50 3.34
CA GLU A 144 19.58 7.58 1.94
C GLU A 144 19.13 6.38 1.10
N SER A 145 19.01 5.18 1.71
CA SER A 145 18.52 3.98 1.03
C SER A 145 17.08 4.10 0.56
N TRP A 146 16.27 5.00 1.13
CA TRP A 146 14.87 5.21 0.79
C TRP A 146 14.67 6.26 -0.32
N LYS A 147 15.66 7.07 -0.59
CA LYS A 147 15.62 8.11 -1.64
C LYS A 147 15.66 7.56 -3.06
N ARG A 148 15.92 6.26 -3.22
CA ARG A 148 15.98 5.61 -4.53
C ARG A 148 14.55 5.31 -5.00
N SER A 149 14.28 5.66 -6.26
CA SER A 149 13.03 5.26 -6.91
C SER A 149 12.96 3.73 -6.99
N ARG A 150 11.76 3.20 -6.81
CA ARG A 150 11.47 1.77 -6.97
C ARG A 150 10.20 1.57 -7.80
N PRO A 151 10.11 0.48 -8.56
CA PRO A 151 8.89 0.19 -9.29
C PRO A 151 7.77 -0.21 -8.32
N LEU A 152 6.57 0.33 -8.57
CA LEU A 152 5.32 -0.08 -7.96
C LEU A 152 4.40 -0.57 -9.08
N SER A 153 3.96 -1.82 -8.99
CA SER A 153 2.98 -2.38 -9.93
C SER A 153 1.60 -2.39 -9.28
N ILE A 154 0.58 -2.00 -10.05
CA ILE A 154 -0.83 -2.10 -9.67
C ILE A 154 -1.48 -3.06 -10.66
N SER A 155 -1.62 -4.31 -10.26
CA SER A 155 -2.10 -5.39 -11.15
C SER A 155 -3.62 -5.51 -11.17
N TYR A 156 -4.31 -4.92 -10.19
CA TYR A 156 -5.76 -4.88 -10.13
C TYR A 156 -6.24 -3.60 -9.45
N LEU A 157 -7.28 -3.01 -10.03
CA LEU A 157 -7.97 -1.86 -9.45
C LEU A 157 -9.46 -1.92 -9.79
N ASP A 158 -10.31 -1.74 -8.79
CA ASP A 158 -11.71 -1.40 -8.96
C ASP A 158 -12.19 -0.45 -7.82
N GLU A 159 -13.50 -0.28 -7.66
CA GLU A 159 -14.08 0.71 -6.75
C GLU A 159 -13.73 0.48 -5.26
N ASP A 160 -13.41 -0.75 -4.88
CA ASP A 160 -13.23 -1.13 -3.48
C ASP A 160 -12.00 -2.00 -3.21
N MET A 161 -11.10 -2.19 -4.19
CA MET A 161 -9.90 -3.00 -3.98
C MET A 161 -8.77 -2.63 -4.92
N ILE A 162 -7.54 -2.62 -4.37
CA ILE A 162 -6.28 -2.55 -5.11
C ILE A 162 -5.45 -3.80 -4.80
N ILE A 163 -4.83 -4.39 -5.83
CA ILE A 163 -3.74 -5.35 -5.70
C ILE A 163 -2.49 -4.69 -6.27
N ALA A 164 -1.46 -4.58 -5.45
CA ALA A 164 -0.21 -3.93 -5.85
C ALA A 164 1.01 -4.65 -5.27
N ALA A 165 2.18 -4.41 -5.86
CA ALA A 165 3.46 -4.91 -5.37
C ALA A 165 4.56 -3.85 -5.57
N ALA A 166 5.42 -3.70 -4.58
CA ALA A 166 6.56 -2.80 -4.62
C ALA A 166 7.85 -3.57 -4.93
N GLY A 167 8.41 -3.38 -6.11
CA GLY A 167 9.60 -4.10 -6.56
C GLY A 167 9.37 -5.61 -6.62
N ASN A 168 10.21 -6.36 -5.91
CA ASN A 168 10.11 -7.82 -5.80
C ASN A 168 9.42 -8.27 -4.48
N GLU A 169 8.77 -7.36 -3.79
CA GLU A 169 8.04 -7.69 -2.57
C GLU A 169 6.72 -8.41 -2.88
N PRO A 170 6.17 -9.18 -1.93
CA PRO A 170 4.86 -9.80 -2.09
C PRO A 170 3.77 -8.77 -2.41
N HIS A 171 2.72 -9.21 -3.11
CA HIS A 171 1.55 -8.38 -3.35
C HIS A 171 0.91 -7.95 -2.03
N PHE A 172 0.41 -6.73 -2.01
CA PHE A 172 -0.38 -6.21 -0.91
C PHE A 172 -1.78 -5.81 -1.39
N LEU A 173 -2.73 -5.96 -0.50
CA LEU A 173 -4.12 -5.60 -0.74
C LEU A 173 -4.48 -4.32 0.00
N LEU A 174 -5.26 -3.51 -0.69
CA LEU A 174 -5.91 -2.33 -0.13
C LEU A 174 -7.43 -2.45 -0.36
N ARG A 175 -8.18 -1.98 0.61
CA ARG A 175 -9.65 -1.95 0.59
C ARG A 175 -10.17 -0.59 1.04
#